data_bb71b3a1b9030b1ebdc257b86c989850
#
_entry.id   bb71b3a1b9030b1ebdc257b86c989850
#
_cell.length_a   1.000
_cell.length_b   1.000
_cell.length_c   1.000
_cell.angle_alpha   90.00
_cell.angle_beta   90.00
_cell.angle_gamma   90.00
#
_symmetry.space_group_name_H-M   'P 1'
#
loop_
_entity.id
_entity.type
_entity.pdbx_description
1 polymer ?
#
loop_
_entity_poly.entity_id
_entity_poly.type
_entity_poly.pdbx_seq_one_letter_code
_entity_poly.pdbx_strand_id
1 'polypeptide(L)'
;TKLSGLETLNISSDSLFVNVGERTNVTGSRKFARLITEKKYEEALEVAREQVELGAQIIDVNMDEGMLDAKLEMEKFLKMLATEPGISKVPIMIDSSKWDVIEEGLKILQGKCIVNSISLKEGEEDFLNKASLCKKYGAAVIVMLFDEDGQADTLEKKNAIAKRSYDALVHKIDFNPEDIIIDPNVFAVATGLEEHNNYAVDFIDACKFISNNLPGAKISGGISNVSFSFRGNDAVREAMHSVFLYHAIKSGLSMGIVNAGQLIVYEEIEPDLKKLVEDVILNSNNEATEILVEKAADFLSSIQTSSEIDEKWREQEVEQRIAHALINGINKFIVDDAEEARQKLPSPVSVIEGPLMDGMNIVGDLFGEGKMFLPQVVKSARVMKEAVAYLVPYIEEGKDQRQSSNGKVVMATVKGDVHDIGKNIVGVILQCNNFEVIDLGVMVPAQTILQTAIEEKADFIGLSGLITPSLDEMINIAEEMTRQKFEIPILIGGATTSKGHTALKIEPAYKTGQTIHVTDA
;
A
#
# COMPACT_ATOMS: atom_id res chain seq x y z
N THR A 1 -4.14 -7.69 -13.53
CA THR A 1 -2.78 -8.17 -13.24
C THR A 1 -2.78 -8.94 -11.94
N LYS A 2 -2.16 -10.11 -11.92
CA LYS A 2 -1.96 -10.92 -10.72
C LYS A 2 -0.47 -11.04 -10.47
N LEU A 3 -0.03 -10.59 -9.31
CA LEU A 3 1.38 -10.61 -8.87
C LEU A 3 1.51 -11.41 -7.59
N SER A 4 2.70 -11.85 -7.25
CA SER A 4 2.96 -12.52 -5.98
C SER A 4 4.41 -12.38 -5.52
N GLY A 5 4.58 -12.07 -4.24
CA GLY A 5 5.70 -12.52 -3.45
C GLY A 5 5.31 -13.83 -2.76
N LEU A 6 5.46 -13.92 -1.44
CA LEU A 6 4.85 -15.00 -0.64
C LEU A 6 3.33 -14.83 -0.54
N GLU A 7 2.83 -13.59 -0.67
CA GLU A 7 1.42 -13.25 -0.75
C GLU A 7 1.03 -12.84 -2.16
N THR A 8 -0.27 -13.00 -2.50
CA THR A 8 -0.79 -12.58 -3.81
C THR A 8 -1.22 -11.12 -3.77
N LEU A 9 -0.89 -10.39 -4.84
CA LEU A 9 -1.41 -9.06 -5.09
C LEU A 9 -2.22 -9.07 -6.39
N ASN A 10 -3.53 -8.90 -6.29
CA ASN A 10 -4.43 -8.84 -7.44
C ASN A 10 -4.80 -7.39 -7.74
N ILE A 11 -4.55 -6.94 -8.97
CA ILE A 11 -4.89 -5.60 -9.45
C ILE A 11 -5.98 -5.74 -10.50
N SER A 12 -7.22 -5.47 -10.09
CA SER A 12 -8.43 -5.48 -10.93
C SER A 12 -8.84 -4.06 -11.33
N SER A 13 -10.01 -3.93 -11.98
CA SER A 13 -10.65 -2.63 -12.23
C SER A 13 -11.10 -1.92 -10.94
N ASP A 14 -11.41 -2.71 -9.91
CA ASP A 14 -11.97 -2.22 -8.64
C ASP A 14 -10.90 -2.06 -7.56
N SER A 15 -9.63 -2.35 -7.91
CA SER A 15 -8.51 -2.17 -7.00
C SER A 15 -8.18 -0.69 -6.83
N LEU A 16 -7.87 -0.30 -5.61
CA LEU A 16 -7.32 1.01 -5.30
C LEU A 16 -5.89 1.12 -5.83
N PHE A 17 -5.36 2.35 -5.86
CA PHE A 17 -4.01 2.64 -6.30
C PHE A 17 -2.96 1.82 -5.56
N VAL A 18 -2.02 1.24 -6.33
CA VAL A 18 -0.92 0.42 -5.81
C VAL A 18 0.34 1.26 -5.68
N ASN A 19 0.87 1.35 -4.48
CA ASN A 19 2.14 2.04 -4.23
C ASN A 19 3.33 1.10 -4.46
N VAL A 20 4.25 1.52 -5.33
CA VAL A 20 5.54 0.87 -5.58
C VAL A 20 6.62 1.67 -4.85
N GLY A 21 7.29 1.03 -3.89
CA GLY A 21 8.34 1.66 -3.09
C GLY A 21 9.61 1.86 -3.91
N GLU A 22 10.15 3.09 -3.94
CA GLU A 22 11.30 3.50 -4.75
C GLU A 22 12.63 3.58 -3.98
N ARG A 23 12.66 3.23 -2.68
CA ARG A 23 13.85 3.48 -1.85
C ARG A 23 14.94 2.42 -1.95
N THR A 24 14.64 1.26 -2.53
CA THR A 24 15.58 0.18 -2.86
C THR A 24 16.19 0.32 -4.26
N ASN A 25 16.29 1.54 -4.73
CA ASN A 25 16.85 1.90 -6.03
C ASN A 25 18.11 2.76 -5.80
N VAL A 26 19.27 2.29 -6.29
CA VAL A 26 20.57 2.99 -6.10
C VAL A 26 20.62 4.34 -6.80
N THR A 27 19.86 4.54 -7.87
CA THR A 27 19.78 5.83 -8.56
C THR A 27 18.85 6.83 -7.86
N GLY A 28 17.80 6.33 -7.18
CA GLY A 28 16.79 7.12 -6.50
C GLY A 28 17.06 7.37 -5.00
N SER A 29 17.88 6.53 -4.35
CA SER A 29 18.13 6.58 -2.92
C SER A 29 19.62 6.64 -2.56
N ARG A 30 20.11 7.82 -2.16
CA ARG A 30 21.51 7.97 -1.71
C ARG A 30 21.85 7.09 -0.52
N LYS A 31 20.91 6.87 0.42
CA LYS A 31 21.07 5.98 1.58
C LYS A 31 21.32 4.56 1.08
N PHE A 32 20.46 4.05 0.21
CA PHE A 32 20.55 2.69 -0.32
C PHE A 32 21.81 2.49 -1.18
N ALA A 33 22.11 3.41 -2.10
CA ALA A 33 23.34 3.38 -2.92
C ALA A 33 24.59 3.25 -2.06
N ARG A 34 24.72 4.06 -1.00
CA ARG A 34 25.85 3.98 -0.07
C ARG A 34 25.93 2.61 0.62
N LEU A 35 24.80 2.09 1.11
CA LEU A 35 24.76 0.80 1.81
C LEU A 35 25.21 -0.35 0.91
N ILE A 36 24.74 -0.38 -0.35
CA ILE A 36 25.17 -1.41 -1.32
C ILE A 36 26.65 -1.25 -1.65
N THR A 37 27.14 -0.03 -1.89
CA THR A 37 28.56 0.25 -2.19
C THR A 37 29.47 -0.17 -1.03
N GLU A 38 29.06 0.08 0.21
CA GLU A 38 29.77 -0.31 1.43
C GLU A 38 29.56 -1.79 1.83
N LYS A 39 28.78 -2.56 1.04
CA LYS A 39 28.44 -3.98 1.31
C LYS A 39 27.67 -4.20 2.62
N LYS A 40 26.92 -3.20 3.08
CA LYS A 40 26.09 -3.24 4.28
C LYS A 40 24.68 -3.75 3.96
N TYR A 41 24.61 -4.99 3.52
CA TYR A 41 23.36 -5.55 2.98
C TYR A 41 22.25 -5.69 4.03
N GLU A 42 22.60 -5.96 5.28
CA GLU A 42 21.62 -6.05 6.37
C GLU A 42 20.92 -4.70 6.62
N GLU A 43 21.71 -3.60 6.65
CA GLU A 43 21.14 -2.26 6.72
C GLU A 43 20.35 -1.89 5.45
N ALA A 44 20.74 -2.42 4.29
CA ALA A 44 20.00 -2.24 3.04
C ALA A 44 18.66 -3.01 3.04
N LEU A 45 18.59 -4.19 3.68
CA LEU A 45 17.32 -4.90 3.91
C LEU A 45 16.37 -4.12 4.82
N GLU A 46 16.88 -3.39 5.81
CA GLU A 46 16.02 -2.51 6.62
C GLU A 46 15.36 -1.42 5.79
N VAL A 47 16.04 -0.88 4.75
CA VAL A 47 15.40 0.07 3.82
C VAL A 47 14.23 -0.58 3.06
N ALA A 48 14.37 -1.84 2.68
CA ALA A 48 13.28 -2.59 2.05
C ALA A 48 12.13 -2.85 3.04
N ARG A 49 12.46 -3.25 4.27
CA ARG A 49 11.49 -3.50 5.35
C ARG A 49 10.69 -2.25 5.68
N GLU A 50 11.36 -1.10 5.87
CA GLU A 50 10.73 0.19 6.14
C GLU A 50 9.66 0.52 5.08
N GLN A 51 9.90 0.26 3.79
CA GLN A 51 8.94 0.53 2.72
C GLN A 51 7.69 -0.34 2.84
N VAL A 52 7.84 -1.64 3.09
CA VAL A 52 6.70 -2.56 3.27
C VAL A 52 5.89 -2.16 4.50
N GLU A 53 6.56 -1.83 5.59
CA GLU A 53 5.92 -1.36 6.83
C GLU A 53 5.20 -0.02 6.66
N LEU A 54 5.67 0.83 5.74
CA LEU A 54 5.02 2.09 5.38
C LEU A 54 3.89 1.92 4.35
N GLY A 55 3.60 0.68 3.92
CA GLY A 55 2.48 0.37 3.05
C GLY A 55 2.83 0.27 1.57
N ALA A 56 4.10 0.11 1.19
CA ALA A 56 4.44 -0.26 -0.17
C ALA A 56 3.94 -1.69 -0.46
N GLN A 57 3.19 -1.83 -1.55
CA GLN A 57 2.60 -3.10 -1.97
C GLN A 57 3.46 -3.85 -2.98
N ILE A 58 4.43 -3.16 -3.57
CA ILE A 58 5.48 -3.68 -4.45
C ILE A 58 6.76 -2.94 -4.07
N ILE A 59 7.92 -3.59 -4.20
CA ILE A 59 9.23 -2.95 -4.02
C ILE A 59 9.97 -2.95 -5.33
N ASP A 60 10.40 -1.77 -5.77
CA ASP A 60 11.31 -1.57 -6.89
C ASP A 60 12.76 -1.79 -6.44
N VAL A 61 13.49 -2.66 -7.13
CA VAL A 61 14.90 -2.97 -6.84
C VAL A 61 15.76 -2.67 -8.05
N ASN A 62 16.67 -1.69 -7.90
CA ASN A 62 17.61 -1.27 -8.92
C ASN A 62 19.03 -1.22 -8.37
N MET A 63 19.98 -1.79 -9.13
CA MET A 63 21.41 -1.85 -8.81
C MET A 63 22.30 -1.16 -9.85
N ASP A 64 21.70 -0.31 -10.73
CA ASP A 64 22.40 0.36 -11.81
C ASP A 64 23.24 1.55 -11.31
N GLU A 65 24.44 1.24 -10.80
CA GLU A 65 25.43 2.22 -10.38
C GLU A 65 26.76 1.92 -11.08
N GLY A 66 27.43 2.99 -11.57
CA GLY A 66 28.59 2.84 -12.45
C GLY A 66 29.82 2.15 -11.85
N MET A 67 29.93 2.11 -10.53
CA MET A 67 31.03 1.48 -9.79
C MET A 67 30.68 0.08 -9.27
N LEU A 68 29.45 -0.39 -9.48
CA LEU A 68 28.99 -1.70 -9.03
C LEU A 68 28.92 -2.70 -10.18
N ASP A 69 29.17 -3.97 -9.87
CA ASP A 69 28.71 -5.07 -10.70
C ASP A 69 27.21 -5.29 -10.44
N ALA A 70 26.38 -4.56 -11.20
CA ALA A 70 24.93 -4.54 -10.99
C ALA A 70 24.31 -5.94 -11.02
N LYS A 71 24.84 -6.85 -11.86
CA LYS A 71 24.36 -8.23 -11.95
C LYS A 71 24.63 -9.01 -10.68
N LEU A 72 25.84 -8.94 -10.16
CA LEU A 72 26.24 -9.61 -8.93
C LEU A 72 25.49 -9.03 -7.71
N GLU A 73 25.32 -7.70 -7.66
CA GLU A 73 24.62 -7.05 -6.56
C GLU A 73 23.12 -7.36 -6.59
N MET A 74 22.49 -7.41 -7.76
CA MET A 74 21.09 -7.83 -7.93
C MET A 74 20.91 -9.27 -7.44
N GLU A 75 21.76 -10.19 -7.91
CA GLU A 75 21.74 -11.58 -7.45
C GLU A 75 21.80 -11.70 -5.93
N LYS A 76 22.80 -11.05 -5.35
CA LYS A 76 23.08 -11.14 -3.91
C LYS A 76 21.95 -10.55 -3.08
N PHE A 77 21.51 -9.34 -3.42
CA PHE A 77 20.45 -8.65 -2.66
C PHE A 77 19.11 -9.38 -2.74
N LEU A 78 18.70 -9.85 -3.93
CA LEU A 78 17.47 -10.62 -4.09
C LEU A 78 17.49 -11.94 -3.32
N LYS A 79 18.62 -12.64 -3.27
CA LYS A 79 18.76 -13.85 -2.45
C LYS A 79 18.60 -13.57 -0.96
N MET A 80 19.19 -12.49 -0.47
CA MET A 80 19.03 -12.08 0.93
C MET A 80 17.61 -11.64 1.22
N LEU A 81 16.98 -10.84 0.33
CA LEU A 81 15.63 -10.40 0.45
C LEU A 81 14.64 -11.58 0.53
N ALA A 82 14.87 -12.64 -0.24
CA ALA A 82 14.05 -13.84 -0.23
C ALA A 82 14.06 -14.60 1.13
N THR A 83 15.10 -14.39 1.95
CA THR A 83 15.18 -14.98 3.30
C THR A 83 14.39 -14.19 4.36
N GLU A 84 13.86 -13.02 4.01
CA GLU A 84 13.15 -12.12 4.92
C GLU A 84 11.63 -12.15 4.66
N PRO A 85 10.83 -12.96 5.36
CA PRO A 85 9.40 -13.10 5.11
C PRO A 85 8.62 -11.78 5.22
N GLY A 86 9.05 -10.88 6.11
CA GLY A 86 8.45 -9.56 6.29
C GLY A 86 8.58 -8.64 5.06
N ILE A 87 9.57 -8.91 4.19
CA ILE A 87 9.81 -8.15 2.96
C ILE A 87 9.31 -8.94 1.76
N SER A 88 9.67 -10.21 1.67
CA SER A 88 9.35 -11.08 0.51
C SER A 88 7.87 -11.43 0.37
N LYS A 89 7.02 -11.02 1.33
CA LYS A 89 5.57 -11.13 1.21
C LYS A 89 5.01 -10.33 0.04
N VAL A 90 5.60 -9.18 -0.30
CA VAL A 90 5.17 -8.36 -1.44
C VAL A 90 5.90 -8.75 -2.74
N PRO A 91 5.28 -8.58 -3.92
CA PRO A 91 5.95 -8.75 -5.21
C PRO A 91 7.12 -7.78 -5.36
N ILE A 92 8.14 -8.22 -6.11
CA ILE A 92 9.31 -7.41 -6.44
C ILE A 92 9.19 -6.92 -7.89
N MET A 93 9.59 -5.67 -8.12
CA MET A 93 9.82 -5.08 -9.41
C MET A 93 11.33 -5.06 -9.66
N ILE A 94 11.79 -5.78 -10.69
CA ILE A 94 13.21 -5.78 -11.10
C ILE A 94 13.39 -4.60 -12.04
N ASP A 95 14.18 -3.63 -11.63
CA ASP A 95 14.47 -2.43 -12.41
C ASP A 95 15.94 -2.38 -12.84
N SER A 96 16.17 -2.32 -14.13
CA SER A 96 17.50 -2.09 -14.69
C SER A 96 17.43 -1.60 -16.14
N SER A 97 18.39 -0.77 -16.53
CA SER A 97 18.65 -0.39 -17.90
C SER A 97 19.35 -1.50 -18.73
N LYS A 98 19.87 -2.55 -18.03
CA LYS A 98 20.65 -3.65 -18.62
C LYS A 98 19.85 -4.94 -18.57
N TRP A 99 19.64 -5.54 -19.74
CA TRP A 99 18.83 -6.76 -19.83
C TRP A 99 19.43 -7.95 -19.08
N ASP A 100 20.76 -8.10 -19.07
CA ASP A 100 21.44 -9.18 -18.36
C ASP A 100 21.26 -9.10 -16.83
N VAL A 101 21.09 -7.92 -16.27
CA VAL A 101 20.76 -7.71 -14.86
C VAL A 101 19.30 -8.12 -14.59
N ILE A 102 18.38 -7.73 -15.49
CA ILE A 102 16.95 -8.12 -15.38
C ILE A 102 16.83 -9.65 -15.47
N GLU A 103 17.49 -10.28 -16.44
CA GLU A 103 17.41 -11.73 -16.61
C GLU A 103 17.99 -12.48 -15.40
N GLU A 104 19.06 -11.97 -14.78
CA GLU A 104 19.58 -12.56 -13.56
C GLU A 104 18.59 -12.48 -12.41
N GLY A 105 17.95 -11.32 -12.21
CA GLY A 105 16.88 -11.18 -11.24
C GLY A 105 15.71 -12.14 -11.46
N LEU A 106 15.29 -12.31 -12.71
CA LEU A 106 14.23 -13.25 -13.10
C LEU A 106 14.53 -14.71 -12.76
N LYS A 107 15.81 -15.12 -12.80
CA LYS A 107 16.24 -16.48 -12.42
C LYS A 107 16.15 -16.75 -10.93
N ILE A 108 16.19 -15.71 -10.11
CA ILE A 108 16.28 -15.80 -8.65
C ILE A 108 14.93 -15.68 -7.97
N LEU A 109 14.09 -14.74 -8.46
CA LEU A 109 12.85 -14.42 -7.81
C LEU A 109 11.85 -15.58 -7.85
N GLN A 110 11.19 -15.79 -6.72
CA GLN A 110 10.04 -16.68 -6.56
C GLN A 110 8.75 -15.87 -6.70
N GLY A 111 7.69 -16.51 -7.16
CA GLY A 111 6.41 -15.86 -7.40
C GLY A 111 6.35 -15.14 -8.74
N LYS A 112 5.41 -14.20 -8.87
CA LYS A 112 5.20 -13.43 -10.11
C LYS A 112 5.61 -11.98 -9.91
N CYS A 113 6.76 -11.63 -10.45
CA CYS A 113 7.37 -10.31 -10.38
C CYS A 113 6.97 -9.40 -11.55
N ILE A 114 7.46 -8.16 -11.51
CA ILE A 114 7.37 -7.18 -12.61
C ILE A 114 8.77 -6.90 -13.13
N VAL A 115 8.90 -6.78 -14.44
CA VAL A 115 10.11 -6.29 -15.12
C VAL A 115 9.94 -4.81 -15.44
N ASN A 116 10.85 -3.97 -15.02
CA ASN A 116 10.94 -2.55 -15.31
C ASN A 116 12.27 -2.26 -16.02
N SER A 117 12.33 -2.08 -17.34
CA SER A 117 11.24 -2.04 -18.28
C SER A 117 11.71 -2.55 -19.67
N ILE A 118 10.77 -2.70 -20.58
CA ILE A 118 11.06 -2.89 -22.01
C ILE A 118 10.49 -1.72 -22.81
N SER A 119 11.03 -1.46 -23.99
CA SER A 119 10.57 -0.39 -24.87
C SER A 119 10.91 -0.68 -26.34
N LEU A 120 10.31 0.08 -27.26
CA LEU A 120 10.62 0.00 -28.70
C LEU A 120 11.89 0.79 -29.08
N LYS A 121 12.66 1.30 -28.13
CA LYS A 121 13.86 2.12 -28.38
C LYS A 121 14.88 1.46 -29.29
N GLU A 122 15.15 0.18 -29.09
CA GLU A 122 16.08 -0.61 -29.87
C GLU A 122 15.39 -1.38 -31.03
N GLY A 123 14.15 -1.00 -31.36
CA GLY A 123 13.34 -1.59 -32.40
C GLY A 123 12.42 -2.72 -31.89
N GLU A 124 11.48 -3.10 -32.77
CA GLU A 124 10.42 -4.05 -32.43
C GLU A 124 10.94 -5.47 -32.18
N GLU A 125 11.98 -5.90 -32.89
CA GLU A 125 12.54 -7.26 -32.75
C GLU A 125 13.14 -7.45 -31.36
N ASP A 126 13.94 -6.52 -30.87
CA ASP A 126 14.51 -6.53 -29.52
C ASP A 126 13.42 -6.50 -28.46
N PHE A 127 12.41 -5.62 -28.63
CA PHE A 127 11.24 -5.51 -27.79
C PHE A 127 10.49 -6.83 -27.61
N LEU A 128 10.16 -7.50 -28.72
CA LEU A 128 9.45 -8.78 -28.72
C LEU A 128 10.29 -9.92 -28.13
N ASN A 129 11.61 -9.92 -28.36
CA ASN A 129 12.52 -10.89 -27.76
C ASN A 129 12.55 -10.77 -26.24
N LYS A 130 12.71 -9.55 -25.70
CA LYS A 130 12.66 -9.29 -24.26
C LYS A 130 11.31 -9.66 -23.66
N ALA A 131 10.20 -9.26 -24.31
CA ALA A 131 8.86 -9.61 -23.87
C ALA A 131 8.62 -11.12 -23.86
N SER A 132 9.12 -11.86 -24.86
CA SER A 132 9.03 -13.32 -24.91
C SER A 132 9.77 -13.99 -23.76
N LEU A 133 10.89 -13.43 -23.34
CA LEU A 133 11.61 -13.88 -22.14
C LEU A 133 10.81 -13.58 -20.88
N CYS A 134 10.24 -12.36 -20.73
CA CYS A 134 9.34 -12.05 -19.61
C CYS A 134 8.17 -13.04 -19.53
N LYS A 135 7.52 -13.32 -20.67
CA LYS A 135 6.44 -14.32 -20.76
C LYS A 135 6.90 -15.70 -20.31
N LYS A 136 8.09 -16.13 -20.74
CA LYS A 136 8.68 -17.43 -20.39
C LYS A 136 8.95 -17.55 -18.89
N TYR A 137 9.42 -16.49 -18.24
CA TYR A 137 9.61 -16.44 -16.79
C TYR A 137 8.31 -16.19 -16.01
N GLY A 138 7.19 -15.89 -16.69
CA GLY A 138 5.90 -15.62 -16.08
C GLY A 138 5.77 -14.25 -15.44
N ALA A 139 6.65 -13.30 -15.78
CA ALA A 139 6.65 -11.95 -15.22
C ALA A 139 5.64 -11.05 -15.94
N ALA A 140 5.06 -10.09 -15.19
CA ALA A 140 4.43 -8.92 -15.79
C ALA A 140 5.51 -7.93 -16.24
N VAL A 141 5.18 -7.04 -17.18
CA VAL A 141 6.19 -6.15 -17.78
C VAL A 141 5.71 -4.71 -17.85
N ILE A 142 6.57 -3.78 -17.42
CA ILE A 142 6.39 -2.36 -17.71
C ILE A 142 6.87 -2.10 -19.13
N VAL A 143 6.02 -1.50 -19.93
CA VAL A 143 6.29 -0.99 -21.25
C VAL A 143 6.46 0.52 -21.17
N MET A 144 7.69 0.98 -21.19
CA MET A 144 7.99 2.40 -21.23
C MET A 144 7.74 2.95 -22.63
N LEU A 145 7.02 4.06 -22.74
CA LEU A 145 6.69 4.67 -24.03
C LEU A 145 7.89 5.42 -24.61
N PHE A 146 8.74 4.64 -25.24
CA PHE A 146 9.98 5.04 -25.87
C PHE A 146 10.13 4.22 -27.15
N ASP A 147 10.28 4.86 -28.30
CA ASP A 147 10.52 4.20 -29.59
C ASP A 147 11.84 4.61 -30.20
N GLU A 148 12.03 4.25 -31.44
CA GLU A 148 13.25 4.52 -32.20
C GLU A 148 13.55 6.01 -32.36
N ASP A 149 12.51 6.88 -32.28
CA ASP A 149 12.61 8.33 -32.40
C ASP A 149 12.80 9.04 -31.06
N GLY A 150 12.69 8.30 -29.95
CA GLY A 150 12.89 8.80 -28.57
C GLY A 150 11.70 8.61 -27.66
N GLN A 151 11.72 9.33 -26.50
CA GLN A 151 10.65 9.28 -25.53
C GLN A 151 9.38 9.96 -26.04
N ALA A 152 8.23 9.40 -25.64
CA ALA A 152 6.93 10.02 -25.91
C ALA A 152 6.73 11.26 -25.01
N ASP A 153 6.94 12.42 -25.56
CA ASP A 153 6.84 13.73 -24.91
C ASP A 153 5.48 14.41 -25.12
N THR A 154 4.72 14.03 -26.15
CA THR A 154 3.38 14.56 -26.44
C THR A 154 2.31 13.47 -26.31
N LEU A 155 1.05 13.90 -26.10
CA LEU A 155 -0.10 12.98 -26.00
C LEU A 155 -0.22 12.07 -27.24
N GLU A 156 -0.05 12.62 -28.43
CA GLU A 156 -0.14 11.86 -29.69
C GLU A 156 0.89 10.74 -29.73
N LYS A 157 2.15 11.03 -29.39
CA LYS A 157 3.22 10.03 -29.33
C LYS A 157 2.95 8.98 -28.25
N LYS A 158 2.51 9.42 -27.05
CA LYS A 158 2.13 8.50 -25.96
C LYS A 158 1.08 7.51 -26.42
N ASN A 159 0.00 7.98 -27.02
CA ASN A 159 -1.10 7.14 -27.51
C ASN A 159 -0.66 6.22 -28.66
N ALA A 160 0.13 6.72 -29.60
CA ALA A 160 0.62 5.95 -30.74
C ALA A 160 1.57 4.81 -30.31
N ILE A 161 2.56 5.11 -29.47
CA ILE A 161 3.53 4.13 -28.97
C ILE A 161 2.84 3.12 -28.04
N ALA A 162 1.92 3.57 -27.16
CA ALA A 162 1.16 2.67 -26.30
C ALA A 162 0.38 1.64 -27.12
N LYS A 163 -0.38 2.11 -28.13
CA LYS A 163 -1.13 1.22 -29.01
C LYS A 163 -0.23 0.27 -29.79
N ARG A 164 0.85 0.77 -30.39
CA ARG A 164 1.83 -0.04 -31.16
C ARG A 164 2.45 -1.13 -30.29
N SER A 165 2.87 -0.78 -29.08
CA SER A 165 3.48 -1.73 -28.15
C SER A 165 2.48 -2.80 -27.69
N TYR A 166 1.27 -2.38 -27.34
CA TYR A 166 0.20 -3.28 -26.92
C TYR A 166 -0.18 -4.26 -28.06
N ASP A 167 -0.43 -3.74 -29.26
CA ASP A 167 -0.78 -4.55 -30.44
C ASP A 167 0.34 -5.56 -30.77
N ALA A 168 1.60 -5.15 -30.68
CA ALA A 168 2.75 -6.03 -30.91
C ALA A 168 2.82 -7.16 -29.88
N LEU A 169 2.64 -6.87 -28.59
CA LEU A 169 2.66 -7.86 -27.53
C LEU A 169 1.50 -8.85 -27.61
N VAL A 170 0.30 -8.35 -27.79
CA VAL A 170 -0.92 -9.19 -27.79
C VAL A 170 -1.00 -10.02 -29.08
N HIS A 171 -0.81 -9.40 -30.24
CA HIS A 171 -1.09 -10.08 -31.51
C HIS A 171 0.10 -10.84 -32.11
N LYS A 172 1.35 -10.47 -31.79
CA LYS A 172 2.52 -11.15 -32.36
C LYS A 172 3.08 -12.26 -31.50
N ILE A 173 3.02 -12.10 -30.15
CA ILE A 173 3.57 -13.09 -29.23
C ILE A 173 2.54 -13.63 -28.22
N ASP A 174 1.26 -13.27 -28.37
CA ASP A 174 0.19 -13.71 -27.47
C ASP A 174 0.55 -13.47 -26.00
N PHE A 175 1.02 -12.25 -25.69
CA PHE A 175 1.28 -11.83 -24.32
C PHE A 175 -0.04 -11.55 -23.62
N ASN A 176 -0.17 -11.97 -22.36
CA ASN A 176 -1.40 -11.74 -21.61
C ASN A 176 -1.62 -10.22 -21.40
N PRO A 177 -2.72 -9.63 -21.90
CA PRO A 177 -3.00 -8.21 -21.73
C PRO A 177 -3.00 -7.74 -20.26
N GLU A 178 -3.42 -8.60 -19.33
CA GLU A 178 -3.42 -8.29 -17.91
C GLU A 178 -2.01 -8.18 -17.30
N ASP A 179 -0.99 -8.66 -17.98
CA ASP A 179 0.41 -8.61 -17.53
C ASP A 179 1.20 -7.49 -18.22
N ILE A 180 0.52 -6.68 -19.05
CA ILE A 180 1.07 -5.47 -19.67
C ILE A 180 0.78 -4.28 -18.76
N ILE A 181 1.84 -3.57 -18.38
CA ILE A 181 1.77 -2.33 -17.59
C ILE A 181 2.42 -1.23 -18.42
N ILE A 182 1.67 -0.22 -18.79
CA ILE A 182 2.17 0.86 -19.64
C ILE A 182 2.64 2.03 -18.78
N ASP A 183 3.85 2.53 -19.02
CA ASP A 183 4.36 3.76 -18.42
C ASP A 183 4.41 4.87 -19.48
N PRO A 184 3.49 5.85 -19.41
CA PRO A 184 3.45 6.97 -20.35
C PRO A 184 4.57 8.00 -20.18
N ASN A 185 5.56 7.75 -19.36
CA ASN A 185 6.65 8.64 -18.96
C ASN A 185 6.16 9.90 -18.22
N VAL A 186 6.46 9.96 -16.94
CA VAL A 186 6.24 11.17 -16.13
C VAL A 186 7.44 12.10 -16.30
N PHE A 187 7.20 13.27 -16.83
CA PHE A 187 8.21 14.32 -16.99
C PHE A 187 8.03 15.43 -15.95
N ALA A 188 9.10 16.16 -15.67
CA ALA A 188 9.07 17.31 -14.80
C ALA A 188 8.25 18.45 -15.41
N VAL A 189 7.40 19.05 -14.59
CA VAL A 189 6.71 20.31 -14.92
C VAL A 189 7.32 21.49 -14.17
N ALA A 190 6.87 22.71 -14.44
CA ALA A 190 7.39 23.93 -13.84
C ALA A 190 8.91 24.10 -14.00
N THR A 191 9.42 23.76 -15.16
CA THR A 191 10.85 23.88 -15.50
C THR A 191 11.22 25.25 -16.06
N GLY A 192 10.25 26.13 -16.32
CA GLY A 192 10.41 27.40 -17.00
C GLY A 192 10.40 27.32 -18.53
N LEU A 193 10.23 26.13 -19.11
CA LEU A 193 10.09 25.92 -20.56
C LEU A 193 8.61 25.69 -20.90
N GLU A 194 8.05 26.49 -21.81
CA GLU A 194 6.61 26.41 -22.17
C GLU A 194 6.21 25.03 -22.69
N GLU A 195 7.09 24.36 -23.45
CA GLU A 195 6.87 23.02 -24.00
C GLU A 195 6.66 21.96 -22.92
N HIS A 196 7.13 22.21 -21.67
CA HIS A 196 6.99 21.28 -20.56
C HIS A 196 5.68 21.47 -19.76
N ASN A 197 4.94 22.54 -20.02
CA ASN A 197 3.74 22.87 -19.24
C ASN A 197 2.62 21.83 -19.36
N ASN A 198 2.53 21.14 -20.51
CA ASN A 198 1.51 20.13 -20.76
C ASN A 198 1.90 18.71 -20.33
N TYR A 199 3.14 18.45 -19.92
CA TYR A 199 3.59 17.08 -19.65
C TYR A 199 2.74 16.30 -18.65
N ALA A 200 2.25 16.94 -17.59
CA ALA A 200 1.39 16.30 -16.61
C ALA A 200 -0.02 16.06 -17.18
N VAL A 201 -0.56 17.01 -17.94
CA VAL A 201 -1.86 16.89 -18.63
C VAL A 201 -1.80 15.76 -19.65
N ASP A 202 -0.77 15.73 -20.48
CA ASP A 202 -0.55 14.69 -21.50
C ASP A 202 -0.43 13.29 -20.87
N PHE A 203 0.20 13.19 -19.70
CA PHE A 203 0.24 11.93 -18.95
C PHE A 203 -1.15 11.51 -18.47
N ILE A 204 -1.91 12.43 -17.86
CA ILE A 204 -3.27 12.19 -17.35
C ILE A 204 -4.20 11.77 -18.49
N ASP A 205 -4.14 12.45 -19.63
CA ASP A 205 -4.95 12.12 -20.80
C ASP A 205 -4.51 10.81 -21.46
N ALA A 206 -3.22 10.49 -21.46
CA ALA A 206 -2.71 9.19 -21.91
C ALA A 206 -3.23 8.06 -21.01
N CYS A 207 -3.30 8.25 -19.67
CA CYS A 207 -3.92 7.28 -18.76
C CYS A 207 -5.36 6.98 -19.18
N LYS A 208 -6.13 8.01 -19.48
CA LYS A 208 -7.53 7.88 -19.94
C LYS A 208 -7.62 7.15 -21.29
N PHE A 209 -6.73 7.45 -22.21
CA PHE A 209 -6.68 6.75 -23.50
C PHE A 209 -6.36 5.26 -23.33
N ILE A 210 -5.34 4.93 -22.56
CA ILE A 210 -4.89 3.55 -22.32
C ILE A 210 -6.01 2.75 -21.65
N SER A 211 -6.60 3.30 -20.59
CA SER A 211 -7.71 2.66 -19.86
C SER A 211 -8.91 2.32 -20.76
N ASN A 212 -9.23 3.19 -21.70
CA ASN A 212 -10.39 3.03 -22.56
C ASN A 212 -10.13 2.18 -23.83
N ASN A 213 -8.89 2.12 -24.31
CA ASN A 213 -8.58 1.55 -25.63
C ASN A 213 -7.69 0.31 -25.58
N LEU A 214 -7.00 0.03 -24.47
CA LEU A 214 -6.08 -1.09 -24.32
C LEU A 214 -6.56 -2.04 -23.21
N PRO A 215 -7.57 -2.89 -23.52
CA PRO A 215 -8.24 -3.69 -22.51
C PRO A 215 -7.29 -4.65 -21.77
N GLY A 216 -7.38 -4.69 -20.45
CA GLY A 216 -6.55 -5.52 -19.57
C GLY A 216 -5.25 -4.85 -19.13
N ALA A 217 -4.67 -3.94 -19.93
CA ALA A 217 -3.44 -3.24 -19.56
C ALA A 217 -3.63 -2.40 -18.29
N LYS A 218 -2.57 -2.32 -17.50
CA LYS A 218 -2.45 -1.44 -16.33
C LYS A 218 -1.55 -0.26 -16.67
N ILE A 219 -1.54 0.75 -15.80
CA ILE A 219 -0.76 1.97 -16.01
C ILE A 219 0.10 2.21 -14.79
N SER A 220 1.37 2.50 -15.02
CA SER A 220 2.36 2.88 -14.01
C SER A 220 2.99 4.23 -14.34
N GLY A 221 3.76 4.78 -13.41
CA GLY A 221 4.58 5.95 -13.65
C GLY A 221 5.54 6.25 -12.49
N GLY A 222 6.68 6.84 -12.80
CA GLY A 222 7.64 7.36 -11.84
C GLY A 222 7.20 8.72 -11.30
N ILE A 223 6.31 8.71 -10.31
CA ILE A 223 5.60 9.90 -9.83
C ILE A 223 6.54 11.01 -9.35
N SER A 224 7.64 10.65 -8.70
CA SER A 224 8.61 11.62 -8.16
C SER A 224 9.23 12.52 -9.24
N ASN A 225 9.19 12.12 -10.51
CA ASN A 225 9.73 12.91 -11.62
C ASN A 225 8.94 14.20 -11.87
N VAL A 226 7.62 14.22 -11.62
CA VAL A 226 6.77 15.40 -11.88
C VAL A 226 7.27 16.66 -11.15
N SER A 227 7.86 16.47 -9.98
CA SER A 227 8.32 17.53 -9.08
C SER A 227 9.83 17.77 -9.12
N PHE A 228 10.53 17.28 -10.14
CA PHE A 228 12.00 17.35 -10.21
C PHE A 228 12.55 18.78 -10.16
N SER A 229 11.83 19.76 -10.73
CA SER A 229 12.15 21.19 -10.70
C SER A 229 12.18 21.78 -9.28
N PHE A 230 11.52 21.14 -8.32
CA PHE A 230 11.47 21.58 -6.91
C PHE A 230 12.33 20.70 -5.97
N ARG A 231 13.40 20.08 -6.48
CA ARG A 231 14.34 19.35 -5.60
C ARG A 231 14.86 20.25 -4.49
N GLY A 232 14.76 19.79 -3.24
CA GLY A 232 15.13 20.55 -2.04
C GLY A 232 13.98 21.31 -1.39
N ASN A 233 12.77 21.27 -1.97
CA ASN A 233 11.54 21.80 -1.38
C ASN A 233 10.52 20.66 -1.20
N ASP A 234 10.61 19.95 -0.08
CA ASP A 234 9.81 18.76 0.16
C ASP A 234 8.31 19.10 0.26
N ALA A 235 7.92 20.26 0.80
CA ALA A 235 6.52 20.70 0.88
C ALA A 235 5.84 20.77 -0.49
N VAL A 236 6.47 21.50 -1.40
CA VAL A 236 5.95 21.66 -2.77
C VAL A 236 5.95 20.31 -3.49
N ARG A 237 6.98 19.49 -3.30
CA ARG A 237 7.08 18.18 -3.94
C ARG A 237 6.00 17.22 -3.47
N GLU A 238 5.77 17.13 -2.16
CA GLU A 238 4.71 16.29 -1.58
C GLU A 238 3.32 16.70 -2.07
N ALA A 239 3.06 18.03 -2.13
CA ALA A 239 1.83 18.56 -2.69
C ALA A 239 1.69 18.19 -4.19
N MET A 240 2.75 18.35 -4.99
CA MET A 240 2.76 17.99 -6.41
C MET A 240 2.50 16.50 -6.63
N HIS A 241 3.12 15.62 -5.83
CA HIS A 241 2.88 14.18 -5.93
C HIS A 241 1.41 13.83 -5.64
N SER A 242 0.85 14.39 -4.57
CA SER A 242 -0.52 14.08 -4.15
C SER A 242 -1.57 14.64 -5.12
N VAL A 243 -1.39 15.87 -5.60
CA VAL A 243 -2.27 16.47 -6.62
C VAL A 243 -2.20 15.70 -7.94
N PHE A 244 -0.98 15.39 -8.41
CA PHE A 244 -0.80 14.63 -9.65
C PHE A 244 -1.45 13.25 -9.57
N LEU A 245 -1.21 12.51 -8.47
CA LEU A 245 -1.80 11.20 -8.23
C LEU A 245 -3.34 11.28 -8.21
N TYR A 246 -3.92 12.27 -7.53
CA TYR A 246 -5.36 12.44 -7.46
C TYR A 246 -6.01 12.52 -8.85
N HIS A 247 -5.45 13.30 -9.76
CA HIS A 247 -5.98 13.45 -11.12
C HIS A 247 -5.64 12.24 -12.01
N ALA A 248 -4.44 11.69 -11.91
CA ALA A 248 -4.00 10.56 -12.72
C ALA A 248 -4.76 9.26 -12.36
N ILE A 249 -5.02 9.00 -11.08
CA ILE A 249 -5.79 7.84 -10.63
C ILE A 249 -7.23 7.91 -11.16
N LYS A 250 -7.87 9.08 -11.10
CA LYS A 250 -9.20 9.30 -11.68
C LYS A 250 -9.25 9.04 -13.19
N SER A 251 -8.10 9.16 -13.86
CA SER A 251 -7.94 8.90 -15.28
C SER A 251 -7.48 7.48 -15.61
N GLY A 252 -7.30 6.61 -14.60
CA GLY A 252 -7.00 5.19 -14.78
C GLY A 252 -5.60 4.75 -14.37
N LEU A 253 -4.75 5.60 -13.77
CA LEU A 253 -3.46 5.19 -13.21
C LEU A 253 -3.68 4.10 -12.15
N SER A 254 -3.05 2.95 -12.34
CA SER A 254 -3.26 1.78 -11.48
C SER A 254 -2.21 1.66 -10.38
N MET A 255 -0.97 2.07 -10.67
CA MET A 255 0.14 2.03 -9.72
C MET A 255 1.12 3.18 -9.96
N GLY A 256 1.97 3.46 -8.98
CA GLY A 256 2.99 4.49 -9.13
C GLY A 256 4.21 4.21 -8.27
N ILE A 257 5.37 4.50 -8.85
CA ILE A 257 6.67 4.43 -8.19
C ILE A 257 6.86 5.76 -7.44
N VAL A 258 6.73 5.72 -6.12
CA VAL A 258 6.80 6.92 -5.29
C VAL A 258 7.20 6.57 -3.86
N ASN A 259 7.90 7.47 -3.19
CA ASN A 259 8.19 7.34 -1.77
C ASN A 259 6.90 7.45 -0.94
N ALA A 260 6.46 6.34 -0.37
CA ALA A 260 5.28 6.27 0.49
C ALA A 260 5.31 7.25 1.67
N GLY A 261 6.51 7.62 2.15
CA GLY A 261 6.70 8.59 3.22
C GLY A 261 6.52 10.06 2.79
N GLN A 262 6.47 10.35 1.49
CA GLN A 262 6.37 11.68 0.90
C GLN A 262 5.02 11.92 0.19
N LEU A 263 3.95 11.41 0.77
CA LEU A 263 2.58 11.66 0.32
C LEU A 263 1.81 12.37 1.42
N ILE A 264 1.15 13.45 1.07
CA ILE A 264 0.23 14.19 1.92
C ILE A 264 -1.21 13.87 1.52
N VAL A 265 -2.14 13.90 2.46
CA VAL A 265 -3.57 13.77 2.13
C VAL A 265 -3.99 14.95 1.27
N TYR A 266 -4.63 14.71 0.14
CA TYR A 266 -5.02 15.75 -0.82
C TYR A 266 -5.83 16.90 -0.18
N GLU A 267 -6.72 16.58 0.77
CA GLU A 267 -7.53 17.57 1.48
C GLU A 267 -6.74 18.38 2.53
N GLU A 268 -5.61 17.84 2.99
CA GLU A 268 -4.74 18.46 3.99
C GLU A 268 -3.65 19.34 3.38
N ILE A 269 -3.57 19.38 2.05
CA ILE A 269 -2.67 20.33 1.38
C ILE A 269 -3.16 21.74 1.68
N GLU A 270 -2.25 22.60 2.11
CA GLU A 270 -2.55 24.00 2.37
C GLU A 270 -3.27 24.62 1.15
N PRO A 271 -4.43 25.31 1.33
CA PRO A 271 -5.31 25.68 0.22
C PRO A 271 -4.65 26.53 -0.88
N ASP A 272 -3.77 27.46 -0.52
CA ASP A 272 -3.07 28.31 -1.49
C ASP A 272 -2.02 27.50 -2.27
N LEU A 273 -1.27 26.62 -1.59
CA LEU A 273 -0.32 25.69 -2.22
C LEU A 273 -1.05 24.71 -3.14
N LYS A 274 -2.15 24.12 -2.66
CA LYS A 274 -2.97 23.19 -3.45
C LYS A 274 -3.42 23.82 -4.75
N LYS A 275 -3.97 25.02 -4.69
CA LYS A 275 -4.43 25.75 -5.89
C LYS A 275 -3.29 26.01 -6.86
N LEU A 276 -2.15 26.50 -6.37
CA LEU A 276 -0.99 26.78 -7.22
C LEU A 276 -0.44 25.52 -7.88
N VAL A 277 -0.38 24.42 -7.13
CA VAL A 277 0.07 23.13 -7.66
C VAL A 277 -0.92 22.56 -8.66
N GLU A 278 -2.24 22.68 -8.41
CA GLU A 278 -3.26 22.29 -9.39
C GLU A 278 -3.15 23.10 -10.69
N ASP A 279 -2.97 24.40 -10.59
CA ASP A 279 -2.82 25.27 -11.75
C ASP A 279 -1.60 24.88 -12.61
N VAL A 280 -0.51 24.41 -11.98
CA VAL A 280 0.67 23.90 -12.68
C VAL A 280 0.42 22.50 -13.28
N ILE A 281 -0.10 21.56 -12.49
CA ILE A 281 -0.32 20.16 -12.93
C ILE A 281 -1.35 20.09 -14.07
N LEU A 282 -2.40 20.90 -14.01
CA LEU A 282 -3.46 20.94 -15.02
C LEU A 282 -3.23 21.97 -16.11
N ASN A 283 -2.12 22.72 -16.05
CA ASN A 283 -1.79 23.82 -16.96
C ASN A 283 -2.99 24.78 -17.20
N SER A 284 -3.69 25.11 -16.11
CA SER A 284 -4.91 25.93 -16.16
C SER A 284 -4.63 27.43 -16.25
N ASN A 285 -3.41 27.86 -15.99
CA ASN A 285 -2.94 29.24 -16.02
C ASN A 285 -1.53 29.32 -16.60
N ASN A 286 -1.33 30.17 -17.60
CA ASN A 286 -0.02 30.35 -18.27
C ASN A 286 1.09 30.88 -17.33
N GLU A 287 0.71 31.58 -16.27
CA GLU A 287 1.66 32.14 -15.27
C GLU A 287 1.83 31.21 -14.05
N ALA A 288 1.17 30.05 -14.02
CA ALA A 288 1.14 29.16 -12.86
C ALA A 288 2.54 28.73 -12.40
N THR A 289 3.42 28.43 -13.36
CA THR A 289 4.82 28.05 -13.07
C THR A 289 5.58 29.16 -12.38
N GLU A 290 5.50 30.41 -12.89
CA GLU A 290 6.20 31.56 -12.33
C GLU A 290 5.71 31.86 -10.91
N ILE A 291 4.39 31.86 -10.73
CA ILE A 291 3.75 32.10 -9.43
C ILE A 291 4.15 31.04 -8.40
N LEU A 292 4.15 29.76 -8.78
CA LEU A 292 4.54 28.67 -7.89
C LEU A 292 6.03 28.77 -7.52
N VAL A 293 6.92 29.09 -8.48
CA VAL A 293 8.37 29.25 -8.24
C VAL A 293 8.63 30.42 -7.30
N GLU A 294 7.97 31.56 -7.49
CA GLU A 294 8.11 32.74 -6.61
C GLU A 294 7.68 32.44 -5.17
N LYS A 295 6.56 31.73 -5.01
CA LYS A 295 6.00 31.40 -3.69
C LYS A 295 6.60 30.16 -3.04
N ALA A 296 7.35 29.35 -3.78
CA ALA A 296 7.92 28.11 -3.27
C ALA A 296 8.82 28.31 -2.04
N ALA A 297 9.51 29.45 -1.94
CA ALA A 297 10.34 29.80 -0.80
C ALA A 297 9.52 30.08 0.48
N ASP A 298 8.31 30.59 0.34
CA ASP A 298 7.42 30.89 1.46
C ASP A 298 6.96 29.58 2.14
N PHE A 299 6.69 28.55 1.33
CA PHE A 299 6.32 27.22 1.83
C PHE A 299 7.49 26.46 2.45
N LEU A 300 8.73 26.71 2.03
CA LEU A 300 9.94 26.20 2.70
C LEU A 300 10.11 26.77 4.10
N SER A 301 9.86 28.08 4.27
CA SER A 301 9.98 28.75 5.56
C SER A 301 8.85 28.33 6.51
N SER A 302 7.68 27.99 6.01
CA SER A 302 6.58 27.46 6.82
C SER A 302 6.87 26.05 7.37
N ILE A 303 7.65 25.22 6.68
CA ILE A 303 8.11 23.92 7.22
C ILE A 303 9.26 24.10 8.22
N GLN A 304 10.17 25.05 8.02
CA GLN A 304 11.22 25.34 9.01
C GLN A 304 10.67 26.01 10.29
N THR A 305 9.56 26.74 10.16
CA THR A 305 8.75 27.22 11.30
C THR A 305 7.72 26.18 11.77
N SER A 306 7.36 25.20 10.97
CA SER A 306 6.53 24.03 11.36
C SER A 306 7.35 22.89 11.97
N SER A 307 8.66 23.05 12.15
CA SER A 307 9.40 22.33 13.20
C SER A 307 9.08 22.87 14.62
N GLU A 308 8.53 24.07 14.76
CA GLU A 308 7.50 24.45 15.71
C GLU A 308 6.15 24.21 15.01
N ILE A 309 5.68 22.98 15.09
CA ILE A 309 4.38 22.47 14.65
C ILE A 309 3.37 23.60 14.79
N ASP A 310 2.61 23.93 13.75
CA ASP A 310 1.40 24.75 13.93
C ASP A 310 0.44 23.98 14.84
N GLU A 311 0.65 24.12 16.15
CA GLU A 311 -0.10 23.41 17.19
C GLU A 311 -1.49 24.05 17.40
N LYS A 312 -1.99 24.91 16.48
CA LYS A 312 -3.34 25.48 16.58
C LYS A 312 -4.42 24.41 16.68
N TRP A 313 -4.21 23.24 16.03
CA TRP A 313 -5.12 22.11 16.21
C TRP A 313 -5.16 21.58 17.67
N ARG A 314 -4.12 21.85 18.47
CA ARG A 314 -4.08 21.53 19.89
C ARG A 314 -5.04 22.35 20.73
N GLU A 315 -5.54 23.47 20.22
CA GLU A 315 -6.54 24.32 20.88
C GLU A 315 -7.97 23.76 20.73
N GLN A 316 -8.16 22.75 19.88
CA GLN A 316 -9.45 22.08 19.66
C GLN A 316 -9.84 21.17 20.82
N GLU A 317 -11.10 20.73 20.84
CA GLU A 317 -11.56 19.71 21.78
C GLU A 317 -10.83 18.38 21.56
N VAL A 318 -10.71 17.57 22.62
CA VAL A 318 -9.87 16.37 22.59
C VAL A 318 -10.30 15.36 21.53
N GLU A 319 -11.59 15.24 21.24
CA GLU A 319 -12.13 14.37 20.21
C GLU A 319 -11.65 14.78 18.80
N GLN A 320 -11.63 16.09 18.55
CA GLN A 320 -11.13 16.65 17.29
C GLN A 320 -9.62 16.48 17.16
N ARG A 321 -8.87 16.63 18.26
CA ARG A 321 -7.42 16.41 18.28
C ARG A 321 -7.07 14.96 17.99
N ILE A 322 -7.81 14.02 18.56
CA ILE A 322 -7.64 12.58 18.28
C ILE A 322 -7.91 12.28 16.81
N ALA A 323 -9.02 12.79 16.25
CA ALA A 323 -9.34 12.61 14.83
C ALA A 323 -8.24 13.21 13.94
N HIS A 324 -7.78 14.43 14.24
CA HIS A 324 -6.67 15.07 13.51
C HIS A 324 -5.38 14.24 13.58
N ALA A 325 -5.03 13.73 14.76
CA ALA A 325 -3.84 12.90 14.94
C ALA A 325 -3.92 11.60 14.13
N LEU A 326 -5.09 10.97 14.04
CA LEU A 326 -5.32 9.76 13.23
C LEU A 326 -5.22 10.07 11.74
N ILE A 327 -5.90 11.10 11.25
CA ILE A 327 -5.89 11.48 9.82
C ILE A 327 -4.46 11.78 9.35
N ASN A 328 -3.69 12.51 10.16
CA ASN A 328 -2.34 12.96 9.80
C ASN A 328 -1.23 11.98 10.22
N GLY A 329 -1.55 10.89 10.88
CA GLY A 329 -0.58 9.91 11.37
C GLY A 329 0.38 10.48 12.43
N ILE A 330 -0.10 11.40 13.29
CA ILE A 330 0.70 12.08 14.34
C ILE A 330 0.59 11.30 15.64
N ASN A 331 1.66 10.63 16.06
CA ASN A 331 1.67 9.87 17.31
C ASN A 331 2.16 10.67 18.54
N LYS A 332 2.85 11.79 18.34
CA LYS A 332 3.50 12.58 19.39
C LYS A 332 2.61 12.92 20.60
N PHE A 333 1.32 13.14 20.38
CA PHE A 333 0.38 13.61 21.40
C PHE A 333 -0.74 12.61 21.72
N ILE A 334 -0.80 11.50 21.00
CA ILE A 334 -1.97 10.61 21.04
C ILE A 334 -2.21 9.98 22.42
N VAL A 335 -1.13 9.70 23.15
CA VAL A 335 -1.22 9.14 24.51
C VAL A 335 -1.79 10.18 25.49
N ASP A 336 -1.34 11.44 25.42
CA ASP A 336 -1.83 12.52 26.27
C ASP A 336 -3.31 12.83 25.95
N ASP A 337 -3.68 12.83 24.67
CA ASP A 337 -5.06 13.04 24.22
C ASP A 337 -5.97 11.88 24.59
N ALA A 338 -5.49 10.65 24.50
CA ALA A 338 -6.22 9.47 24.95
C ALA A 338 -6.44 9.49 26.47
N GLU A 339 -5.47 9.96 27.27
CA GLU A 339 -5.63 10.14 28.71
C GLU A 339 -6.63 11.25 29.04
N GLU A 340 -6.56 12.39 28.37
CA GLU A 340 -7.53 13.47 28.57
C GLU A 340 -8.96 13.00 28.22
N ALA A 341 -9.13 12.29 27.10
CA ALA A 341 -10.42 11.71 26.71
C ALA A 341 -10.90 10.68 27.72
N ARG A 342 -10.01 9.83 28.26
CA ARG A 342 -10.32 8.85 29.31
C ARG A 342 -10.87 9.50 30.59
N GLN A 343 -10.35 10.67 30.95
CA GLN A 343 -10.82 11.41 32.12
C GLN A 343 -12.15 12.11 31.88
N LYS A 344 -12.47 12.49 30.65
CA LYS A 344 -13.71 13.19 30.27
C LYS A 344 -14.88 12.23 30.00
N LEU A 345 -14.58 11.07 29.42
CA LEU A 345 -15.58 10.10 28.98
C LEU A 345 -15.89 9.07 30.07
N PRO A 346 -17.07 8.42 30.02
CA PRO A 346 -17.55 7.53 31.07
C PRO A 346 -16.65 6.31 31.33
N SER A 347 -15.92 5.85 30.37
CA SER A 347 -15.04 4.68 30.48
C SER A 347 -13.88 4.74 29.46
N PRO A 348 -12.76 4.03 29.71
CA PRO A 348 -11.70 3.91 28.73
C PRO A 348 -12.15 3.32 27.38
N VAL A 349 -13.16 2.44 27.40
CA VAL A 349 -13.79 1.85 26.21
C VAL A 349 -14.47 2.93 25.37
N SER A 350 -15.13 3.90 26.03
CA SER A 350 -15.80 5.00 25.32
C SER A 350 -14.83 5.88 24.52
N VAL A 351 -13.54 5.89 24.86
CA VAL A 351 -12.50 6.57 24.04
C VAL A 351 -12.24 5.82 22.74
N ILE A 352 -12.27 4.49 22.82
CA ILE A 352 -12.06 3.63 21.63
C ILE A 352 -13.29 3.70 20.72
N GLU A 353 -14.49 3.45 21.27
CA GLU A 353 -15.75 3.40 20.51
C GLU A 353 -16.21 4.77 19.97
N GLY A 354 -15.77 5.87 20.59
CA GLY A 354 -16.04 7.23 20.17
C GLY A 354 -14.89 7.81 19.35
N PRO A 355 -14.12 8.76 19.93
CA PRO A 355 -13.19 9.59 19.15
C PRO A 355 -12.15 8.83 18.34
N LEU A 356 -11.66 7.67 18.79
CA LEU A 356 -10.70 6.87 18.06
C LEU A 356 -11.35 6.18 16.83
N MET A 357 -12.51 5.57 17.00
CA MET A 357 -13.24 4.96 15.89
C MET A 357 -13.78 6.01 14.92
N ASP A 358 -14.28 7.14 15.41
CA ASP A 358 -14.74 8.25 14.57
C ASP A 358 -13.62 8.76 13.66
N GLY A 359 -12.41 8.94 14.21
CA GLY A 359 -11.23 9.31 13.44
C GLY A 359 -10.84 8.26 12.38
N MET A 360 -10.88 6.98 12.74
CA MET A 360 -10.59 5.89 11.79
C MET A 360 -11.67 5.74 10.70
N ASN A 361 -12.93 6.05 10.99
CA ASN A 361 -13.99 6.07 9.99
C ASN A 361 -13.71 7.15 8.94
N ILE A 362 -13.28 8.36 9.36
CA ILE A 362 -12.86 9.43 8.43
C ILE A 362 -11.68 8.96 7.55
N VAL A 363 -10.68 8.29 8.14
CA VAL A 363 -9.57 7.70 7.40
C VAL A 363 -10.06 6.68 6.37
N GLY A 364 -11.02 5.83 6.74
CA GLY A 364 -11.63 4.85 5.84
C GLY A 364 -12.37 5.50 4.67
N ASP A 365 -13.14 6.55 4.93
CA ASP A 365 -13.86 7.31 3.90
C ASP A 365 -12.89 7.99 2.91
N LEU A 366 -11.87 8.68 3.44
CA LEU A 366 -10.83 9.32 2.62
C LEU A 366 -10.07 8.30 1.74
N PHE A 367 -9.80 7.11 2.28
CA PHE A 367 -9.15 6.04 1.53
C PHE A 367 -10.07 5.49 0.44
N GLY A 368 -11.34 5.24 0.75
CA GLY A 368 -12.34 4.77 -0.21
C GLY A 368 -12.62 5.77 -1.36
N GLU A 369 -12.52 7.07 -1.08
CA GLU A 369 -12.67 8.14 -2.08
C GLU A 369 -11.39 8.40 -2.90
N GLY A 370 -10.28 7.70 -2.61
CA GLY A 370 -8.99 7.90 -3.27
C GLY A 370 -8.27 9.21 -2.90
N LYS A 371 -8.66 9.81 -1.77
CA LYS A 371 -8.06 11.04 -1.23
C LYS A 371 -6.93 10.76 -0.23
N MET A 372 -6.84 9.52 0.25
CA MET A 372 -5.78 8.99 1.10
C MET A 372 -5.26 7.69 0.49
N PHE A 373 -3.96 7.42 0.66
CA PHE A 373 -3.31 6.22 0.12
C PHE A 373 -2.93 5.25 1.23
N LEU A 374 -2.73 3.97 0.88
CA LEU A 374 -2.44 2.92 1.86
C LEU A 374 -1.32 3.27 2.86
N PRO A 375 -0.18 3.87 2.46
CA PRO A 375 0.86 4.29 3.41
C PRO A 375 0.37 5.23 4.51
N GLN A 376 -0.56 6.11 4.17
CA GLN A 376 -1.14 7.06 5.13
C GLN A 376 -2.09 6.33 6.10
N VAL A 377 -2.91 5.39 5.58
CA VAL A 377 -3.76 4.53 6.42
C VAL A 377 -2.93 3.71 7.41
N VAL A 378 -1.77 3.19 6.98
CA VAL A 378 -0.84 2.46 7.85
C VAL A 378 -0.28 3.37 8.97
N LYS A 379 0.03 4.64 8.67
CA LYS A 379 0.41 5.61 9.71
C LYS A 379 -0.73 5.84 10.71
N SER A 380 -1.95 6.04 10.23
CA SER A 380 -3.15 6.19 11.07
C SER A 380 -3.38 4.98 11.97
N ALA A 381 -3.22 3.76 11.43
CA ALA A 381 -3.34 2.53 12.20
C ALA A 381 -2.28 2.41 13.32
N ARG A 382 -1.06 2.93 13.11
CA ARG A 382 -0.04 2.99 14.17
C ARG A 382 -0.46 3.92 15.31
N VAL A 383 -1.00 5.10 14.98
CA VAL A 383 -1.52 6.04 15.97
C VAL A 383 -2.64 5.40 16.79
N MET A 384 -3.59 4.75 16.12
CA MET A 384 -4.67 3.99 16.76
C MET A 384 -4.12 2.93 17.72
N LYS A 385 -3.17 2.12 17.26
CA LYS A 385 -2.55 1.06 18.06
C LYS A 385 -1.87 1.59 19.32
N GLU A 386 -1.20 2.74 19.24
CA GLU A 386 -0.53 3.39 20.37
C GLU A 386 -1.54 3.90 21.41
N ALA A 387 -2.63 4.54 20.96
CA ALA A 387 -3.71 4.98 21.83
C ALA A 387 -4.38 3.81 22.56
N VAL A 388 -4.71 2.74 21.84
CA VAL A 388 -5.34 1.54 22.40
C VAL A 388 -4.40 0.86 23.39
N ALA A 389 -3.11 0.70 23.08
CA ALA A 389 -2.13 0.11 23.98
C ALA A 389 -2.02 0.88 25.31
N TYR A 390 -2.14 2.20 25.26
CA TYR A 390 -2.20 3.04 26.47
C TYR A 390 -3.48 2.80 27.31
N LEU A 391 -4.63 2.59 26.67
CA LEU A 391 -5.92 2.43 27.34
C LEU A 391 -6.13 1.03 27.92
N VAL A 392 -5.50 -0.01 27.37
CA VAL A 392 -5.68 -1.41 27.79
C VAL A 392 -5.49 -1.63 29.30
N PRO A 393 -4.43 -1.13 29.98
CA PRO A 393 -4.27 -1.32 31.42
C PRO A 393 -5.44 -0.77 32.24
N TYR A 394 -6.00 0.38 31.86
CA TYR A 394 -7.14 0.98 32.55
C TYR A 394 -8.45 0.22 32.32
N ILE A 395 -8.58 -0.43 31.18
CA ILE A 395 -9.69 -1.34 30.89
C ILE A 395 -9.58 -2.58 31.76
N GLU A 396 -8.38 -3.10 31.96
CA GLU A 396 -8.12 -4.27 32.80
C GLU A 396 -8.29 -3.96 34.30
N GLU A 397 -7.85 -2.78 34.77
CA GLU A 397 -8.02 -2.33 36.15
C GLU A 397 -9.50 -2.11 36.53
N GLY A 398 -10.34 -1.70 35.58
CA GLY A 398 -11.78 -1.50 35.78
C GLY A 398 -12.59 -2.80 35.91
N LYS A 399 -11.97 -3.95 35.64
CA LYS A 399 -12.60 -5.26 35.82
C LYS A 399 -12.67 -5.60 37.33
N ASP A 400 -13.84 -5.43 37.90
CA ASP A 400 -14.12 -5.90 39.28
C ASP A 400 -13.85 -7.42 39.31
N GLN A 401 -12.97 -7.88 40.20
CA GLN A 401 -12.53 -9.29 40.34
C GLN A 401 -13.68 -10.26 40.71
N ARG A 402 -14.94 -9.85 40.62
CA ARG A 402 -16.12 -10.62 41.00
C ARG A 402 -17.14 -10.90 39.90
N GLN A 403 -16.93 -10.44 38.67
CA GLN A 403 -17.79 -10.87 37.55
C GLN A 403 -17.13 -12.02 36.82
N SER A 404 -17.81 -13.16 36.73
CA SER A 404 -17.43 -14.24 35.85
C SER A 404 -17.32 -13.72 34.42
N SER A 405 -16.26 -14.08 33.70
CA SER A 405 -16.09 -13.77 32.26
C SER A 405 -17.38 -14.09 31.51
N ASN A 406 -17.74 -13.26 30.52
CA ASN A 406 -18.87 -13.51 29.63
C ASN A 406 -18.62 -14.71 28.69
N GLY A 407 -17.40 -15.21 28.66
CA GLY A 407 -16.95 -16.37 27.89
C GLY A 407 -15.50 -16.21 27.42
N LYS A 408 -14.95 -17.30 26.93
CA LYS A 408 -13.57 -17.36 26.43
C LYS A 408 -13.56 -17.49 24.90
N VAL A 409 -12.80 -16.64 24.23
CA VAL A 409 -12.71 -16.61 22.77
C VAL A 409 -11.27 -16.88 22.32
N VAL A 410 -11.07 -17.88 21.51
CA VAL A 410 -9.80 -18.11 20.80
C VAL A 410 -9.87 -17.40 19.45
N MET A 411 -8.94 -16.46 19.22
CA MET A 411 -8.88 -15.69 17.98
C MET A 411 -7.62 -15.99 17.18
N ALA A 412 -7.76 -16.07 15.87
CA ALA A 412 -6.62 -16.27 14.98
C ALA A 412 -6.86 -15.65 13.60
N THR A 413 -5.81 -15.14 12.99
CA THR A 413 -5.76 -15.00 11.53
C THR A 413 -5.34 -16.34 10.94
N VAL A 414 -6.15 -16.84 10.00
CA VAL A 414 -6.00 -18.20 9.48
C VAL A 414 -4.67 -18.39 8.73
N LYS A 415 -4.28 -19.66 8.53
CA LYS A 415 -3.04 -20.02 7.84
C LYS A 415 -2.95 -19.35 6.47
N GLY A 416 -1.76 -18.82 6.17
CA GLY A 416 -1.48 -18.14 4.90
C GLY A 416 -1.84 -16.65 4.89
N ASP A 417 -2.42 -16.12 5.98
CA ASP A 417 -2.81 -14.72 6.12
C ASP A 417 -2.08 -14.05 7.30
N VAL A 418 -1.58 -12.84 7.08
CA VAL A 418 -0.76 -12.07 8.04
C VAL A 418 -1.45 -10.79 8.53
N HIS A 419 -2.68 -10.53 8.08
CA HIS A 419 -3.40 -9.31 8.41
C HIS A 419 -4.05 -9.42 9.79
N ASP A 420 -3.55 -8.66 10.75
CA ASP A 420 -3.93 -8.76 12.15
C ASP A 420 -4.64 -7.51 12.72
N ILE A 421 -4.61 -6.38 12.02
CA ILE A 421 -5.12 -5.10 12.55
C ILE A 421 -6.60 -5.23 12.93
N GLY A 422 -7.45 -5.72 12.03
CA GLY A 422 -8.89 -5.89 12.30
C GLY A 422 -9.13 -6.89 13.42
N LYS A 423 -8.43 -8.04 13.42
CA LYS A 423 -8.52 -9.05 14.46
C LYS A 423 -8.16 -8.48 15.84
N ASN A 424 -7.06 -7.70 15.90
CA ASN A 424 -6.59 -7.11 17.16
C ASN A 424 -7.60 -6.10 17.72
N ILE A 425 -8.23 -5.29 16.86
CA ILE A 425 -9.30 -4.35 17.27
C ILE A 425 -10.48 -5.12 17.85
N VAL A 426 -10.97 -6.15 17.16
CA VAL A 426 -12.07 -6.99 17.66
C VAL A 426 -11.70 -7.68 18.97
N GLY A 427 -10.47 -8.17 19.10
CA GLY A 427 -9.96 -8.77 20.35
C GLY A 427 -10.01 -7.81 21.52
N VAL A 428 -9.57 -6.57 21.32
CA VAL A 428 -9.63 -5.53 22.36
C VAL A 428 -11.08 -5.22 22.75
N ILE A 429 -12.00 -5.08 21.78
CA ILE A 429 -13.41 -4.81 22.05
C ILE A 429 -14.07 -5.96 22.81
N LEU A 430 -13.77 -7.21 22.47
CA LEU A 430 -14.24 -8.37 23.21
C LEU A 430 -13.72 -8.36 24.67
N GLN A 431 -12.43 -8.06 24.87
CA GLN A 431 -11.87 -7.89 26.23
C GLN A 431 -12.57 -6.77 27.00
N CYS A 432 -12.91 -5.67 26.34
CA CYS A 432 -13.67 -4.57 26.93
C CYS A 432 -15.07 -5.02 27.38
N ASN A 433 -15.67 -5.95 26.66
CA ASN A 433 -16.97 -6.55 26.97
C ASN A 433 -16.85 -7.78 27.89
N ASN A 434 -15.78 -7.86 28.67
CA ASN A 434 -15.55 -8.89 29.68
C ASN A 434 -15.45 -10.32 29.13
N PHE A 435 -14.98 -10.50 27.88
CA PHE A 435 -14.55 -11.79 27.34
C PHE A 435 -13.06 -12.02 27.63
N GLU A 436 -12.71 -13.25 27.93
CA GLU A 436 -11.31 -13.69 27.94
C GLU A 436 -10.87 -14.01 26.51
N VAL A 437 -9.94 -13.23 25.95
CA VAL A 437 -9.47 -13.39 24.58
C VAL A 437 -8.08 -14.01 24.55
N ILE A 438 -7.97 -15.15 23.87
CA ILE A 438 -6.71 -15.84 23.58
C ILE A 438 -6.38 -15.58 22.12
N ASP A 439 -5.47 -14.66 21.87
CA ASP A 439 -5.01 -14.32 20.52
C ASP A 439 -3.82 -15.18 20.12
N LEU A 440 -4.00 -16.01 19.09
CA LEU A 440 -2.95 -16.89 18.55
C LEU A 440 -2.08 -16.19 17.50
N GLY A 441 -2.37 -14.93 17.15
CA GLY A 441 -1.62 -14.19 16.14
C GLY A 441 -2.06 -14.48 14.71
N VAL A 442 -1.10 -14.53 13.79
CA VAL A 442 -1.31 -14.67 12.35
C VAL A 442 -0.77 -15.99 11.81
N MET A 443 -1.20 -16.38 10.60
CA MET A 443 -0.76 -17.59 9.91
C MET A 443 -0.98 -18.89 10.71
N VAL A 444 -2.02 -18.94 11.53
CA VAL A 444 -2.23 -20.02 12.50
C VAL A 444 -2.85 -21.25 11.82
N PRO A 445 -2.20 -22.43 11.89
CA PRO A 445 -2.75 -23.65 11.36
C PRO A 445 -4.06 -24.06 12.06
N ALA A 446 -5.00 -24.66 11.32
CA ALA A 446 -6.27 -25.17 11.85
C ALA A 446 -6.09 -26.03 13.11
N GLN A 447 -5.13 -26.96 13.08
CA GLN A 447 -4.85 -27.83 14.22
C GLN A 447 -4.48 -27.07 15.49
N THR A 448 -3.68 -26.02 15.39
CA THR A 448 -3.29 -25.18 16.54
C THR A 448 -4.51 -24.45 17.10
N ILE A 449 -5.36 -23.86 16.22
CA ILE A 449 -6.59 -23.18 16.65
C ILE A 449 -7.49 -24.11 17.43
N LEU A 450 -7.77 -25.31 16.88
CA LEU A 450 -8.68 -26.26 17.48
C LEU A 450 -8.11 -26.90 18.76
N GLN A 451 -6.80 -27.18 18.78
CA GLN A 451 -6.14 -27.70 19.97
C GLN A 451 -6.21 -26.71 21.13
N THR A 452 -5.89 -25.43 20.86
CA THR A 452 -5.99 -24.38 21.88
C THR A 452 -7.43 -24.18 22.36
N ALA A 453 -8.42 -24.23 21.45
CA ALA A 453 -9.82 -24.12 21.83
C ALA A 453 -10.27 -25.25 22.79
N ILE A 454 -9.73 -26.47 22.62
CA ILE A 454 -9.99 -27.59 23.54
C ILE A 454 -9.29 -27.39 24.88
N GLU A 455 -7.98 -27.09 24.85
CA GLU A 455 -7.15 -26.93 26.05
C GLU A 455 -7.66 -25.82 26.96
N GLU A 456 -8.04 -24.71 26.36
CA GLU A 456 -8.52 -23.51 27.04
C GLU A 456 -10.03 -23.56 27.33
N LYS A 457 -10.74 -24.56 26.85
CA LYS A 457 -12.21 -24.69 26.97
C LYS A 457 -12.92 -23.44 26.45
N ALA A 458 -12.57 -23.02 25.22
CA ALA A 458 -13.13 -21.84 24.61
C ALA A 458 -14.64 -21.97 24.37
N ASP A 459 -15.36 -20.87 24.56
CA ASP A 459 -16.79 -20.77 24.24
C ASP A 459 -17.03 -20.36 22.79
N PHE A 460 -16.03 -19.69 22.15
CA PHE A 460 -16.09 -19.22 20.77
C PHE A 460 -14.74 -19.38 20.09
N ILE A 461 -14.76 -19.55 18.76
CA ILE A 461 -13.57 -19.42 17.89
C ILE A 461 -13.81 -18.25 16.94
N GLY A 462 -12.91 -17.26 16.95
CA GLY A 462 -12.91 -16.13 16.02
C GLY A 462 -11.85 -16.31 14.93
N LEU A 463 -12.27 -16.35 13.67
CA LEU A 463 -11.38 -16.45 12.52
C LEU A 463 -11.36 -15.15 11.74
N SER A 464 -10.17 -14.65 11.46
CA SER A 464 -9.93 -13.48 10.62
C SER A 464 -9.20 -13.85 9.34
N GLY A 465 -9.56 -13.16 8.25
CA GLY A 465 -8.88 -13.29 6.96
C GLY A 465 -9.15 -12.11 6.06
N LEU A 466 -8.10 -11.68 5.33
CA LEU A 466 -8.17 -10.54 4.41
C LEU A 466 -7.96 -10.92 2.96
N ILE A 467 -7.40 -12.09 2.68
CA ILE A 467 -7.10 -12.55 1.32
C ILE A 467 -7.99 -13.70 0.91
N THR A 468 -8.19 -13.88 -0.40
CA THR A 468 -9.10 -14.94 -0.91
C THR A 468 -8.76 -16.35 -0.42
N PRO A 469 -7.49 -16.78 -0.34
CA PRO A 469 -7.15 -18.10 0.21
C PRO A 469 -7.58 -18.32 1.66
N SER A 470 -7.76 -17.26 2.45
CA SER A 470 -8.25 -17.36 3.83
C SER A 470 -9.65 -17.92 3.91
N LEU A 471 -10.47 -17.70 2.88
CA LEU A 471 -11.83 -18.25 2.80
C LEU A 471 -11.83 -19.78 2.71
N ASP A 472 -10.88 -20.36 1.96
CA ASP A 472 -10.74 -21.82 1.84
C ASP A 472 -10.22 -22.42 3.16
N GLU A 473 -9.30 -21.73 3.85
CA GLU A 473 -8.84 -22.16 5.18
C GLU A 473 -9.95 -22.09 6.23
N MET A 474 -10.84 -21.10 6.17
CA MET A 474 -12.02 -21.04 7.06
C MET A 474 -12.98 -22.21 6.82
N ILE A 475 -13.18 -22.63 5.56
CA ILE A 475 -13.96 -23.81 5.21
C ILE A 475 -13.27 -25.06 5.76
N ASN A 476 -11.97 -25.21 5.58
CA ASN A 476 -11.16 -26.30 6.11
C ASN A 476 -11.31 -26.44 7.64
N ILE A 477 -11.23 -25.30 8.35
CA ILE A 477 -11.41 -25.29 9.82
C ILE A 477 -12.82 -25.74 10.19
N ALA A 478 -13.85 -25.27 9.49
CA ALA A 478 -15.25 -25.63 9.72
C ALA A 478 -15.50 -27.15 9.49
N GLU A 479 -14.92 -27.74 8.44
CA GLU A 479 -14.96 -29.18 8.18
C GLU A 479 -14.26 -29.97 9.28
N GLU A 480 -13.09 -29.52 9.71
CA GLU A 480 -12.33 -30.17 10.78
C GLU A 480 -13.05 -30.06 12.13
N MET A 481 -13.70 -28.93 12.43
CA MET A 481 -14.57 -28.78 13.60
C MET A 481 -15.74 -29.78 13.57
N THR A 482 -16.37 -29.97 12.42
CA THR A 482 -17.41 -30.99 12.23
C THR A 482 -16.86 -32.39 12.47
N ARG A 483 -15.69 -32.73 11.92
CA ARG A 483 -15.03 -34.03 12.07
C ARG A 483 -14.70 -34.33 13.53
N GLN A 484 -14.25 -33.33 14.27
CA GLN A 484 -13.92 -33.43 15.70
C GLN A 484 -15.13 -33.24 16.63
N LYS A 485 -16.32 -32.99 16.08
CA LYS A 485 -17.58 -32.81 16.81
C LYS A 485 -17.57 -31.62 17.78
N PHE A 486 -16.98 -30.52 17.35
CA PHE A 486 -17.14 -29.22 18.05
C PHE A 486 -18.61 -28.80 17.99
N GLU A 487 -19.07 -28.12 19.04
CA GLU A 487 -20.41 -27.52 19.12
C GLU A 487 -20.36 -26.00 19.37
N ILE A 488 -19.16 -25.45 19.68
CA ILE A 488 -18.98 -24.03 19.97
C ILE A 488 -19.14 -23.18 18.70
N PRO A 489 -19.72 -21.98 18.80
CA PRO A 489 -19.89 -21.09 17.66
C PRO A 489 -18.56 -20.64 17.06
N ILE A 490 -18.56 -20.47 15.73
CA ILE A 490 -17.45 -19.91 14.97
C ILE A 490 -17.83 -18.53 14.46
N LEU A 491 -17.01 -17.53 14.76
CA LEU A 491 -17.15 -16.14 14.31
C LEU A 491 -16.25 -15.91 13.11
N ILE A 492 -16.83 -15.47 12.00
CA ILE A 492 -16.12 -15.25 10.73
C ILE A 492 -16.04 -13.76 10.47
N GLY A 493 -14.82 -13.23 10.42
CA GLY A 493 -14.54 -11.82 10.19
C GLY A 493 -13.40 -11.57 9.22
N GLY A 494 -13.26 -10.32 8.79
CA GLY A 494 -12.24 -9.87 7.85
C GLY A 494 -12.83 -9.36 6.52
N ALA A 495 -12.10 -8.45 5.86
CA ALA A 495 -12.62 -7.69 4.72
C ALA A 495 -13.01 -8.53 3.48
N THR A 496 -12.45 -9.74 3.31
CA THR A 496 -12.84 -10.65 2.21
C THR A 496 -14.04 -11.52 2.56
N THR A 497 -14.45 -11.56 3.82
CA THR A 497 -15.60 -12.36 4.24
C THR A 497 -16.92 -11.66 3.90
N SER A 498 -17.96 -12.42 3.70
CA SER A 498 -19.30 -11.89 3.47
C SER A 498 -20.36 -12.81 4.04
N LYS A 499 -21.54 -12.25 4.36
CA LYS A 499 -22.70 -13.03 4.79
C LYS A 499 -23.04 -14.15 3.79
N GLY A 500 -22.97 -13.82 2.49
CA GLY A 500 -23.25 -14.80 1.42
C GLY A 500 -22.25 -15.95 1.40
N HIS A 501 -20.95 -15.66 1.47
CA HIS A 501 -19.92 -16.70 1.51
C HIS A 501 -20.02 -17.54 2.78
N THR A 502 -20.19 -16.90 3.93
CA THR A 502 -20.33 -17.59 5.22
C THR A 502 -21.51 -18.57 5.19
N ALA A 503 -22.69 -18.11 4.74
CA ALA A 503 -23.90 -18.94 4.67
C ALA A 503 -23.85 -20.05 3.61
N LEU A 504 -23.19 -19.80 2.46
CA LEU A 504 -23.20 -20.77 1.34
C LEU A 504 -22.04 -21.75 1.36
N LYS A 505 -20.92 -21.41 2.03
CA LYS A 505 -19.68 -22.20 1.99
C LYS A 505 -19.21 -22.67 3.37
N ILE A 506 -19.19 -21.80 4.37
CA ILE A 506 -18.65 -22.13 5.69
C ILE A 506 -19.71 -22.83 6.56
N GLU A 507 -20.93 -22.29 6.65
CA GLU A 507 -22.01 -22.86 7.44
C GLU A 507 -22.37 -24.31 7.03
N PRO A 508 -22.46 -24.70 5.74
CA PRO A 508 -22.69 -26.09 5.35
C PRO A 508 -21.57 -27.05 5.73
N ALA A 509 -20.34 -26.52 5.89
CA ALA A 509 -19.16 -27.29 6.32
C ALA A 509 -19.15 -27.52 7.84
N TYR A 510 -19.76 -26.60 8.63
CA TYR A 510 -19.86 -26.71 10.10
C TYR A 510 -21.24 -27.20 10.55
N LYS A 511 -21.44 -28.52 10.55
CA LYS A 511 -22.76 -29.16 10.81
C LYS A 511 -23.12 -29.32 12.28
N THR A 512 -22.16 -29.20 13.17
CA THR A 512 -22.32 -29.50 14.60
C THR A 512 -22.49 -28.27 15.47
N GLY A 513 -22.22 -27.05 14.94
CA GLY A 513 -22.33 -25.80 15.67
C GLY A 513 -22.83 -24.66 14.78
N GLN A 514 -22.77 -23.44 15.31
CA GLN A 514 -23.25 -22.23 14.62
C GLN A 514 -22.09 -21.47 13.94
N THR A 515 -22.37 -20.91 12.77
CA THR A 515 -21.45 -20.01 12.06
C THR A 515 -22.05 -18.61 12.02
N ILE A 516 -21.31 -17.62 12.49
CA ILE A 516 -21.77 -16.24 12.60
C ILE A 516 -20.80 -15.35 11.80
N HIS A 517 -21.34 -14.59 10.85
CA HIS A 517 -20.57 -13.57 10.15
C HIS A 517 -20.57 -12.28 10.95
N VAL A 518 -19.37 -11.74 11.21
CA VAL A 518 -19.14 -10.50 11.94
C VAL A 518 -18.77 -9.41 10.94
N THR A 519 -19.54 -8.34 10.90
CA THR A 519 -19.38 -7.23 9.93
C THR A 519 -18.49 -6.10 10.46
N ASP A 520 -18.46 -5.93 11.80
CA ASP A 520 -17.71 -4.90 12.50
C ASP A 520 -17.26 -5.42 13.88
N ALA A 521 -16.53 -4.59 14.62
CA ALA A 521 -15.99 -4.92 15.92
C ALA A 521 -17.01 -4.79 17.05
#